data_d8661a2669214ed017a5f9dc74e1dc09
#
_entry.id   d8661a2669214ed017a5f9dc74e1dc09
#
_cell.length_a   1.000
_cell.length_b   1.000
_cell.length_c   1.000
_cell.angle_alpha   90.00
_cell.angle_beta   90.00
_cell.angle_gamma   90.00
#
_symmetry.space_group_name_H-M   'P 1'
#
loop_
_entity.id
_entity.type
_entity.pdbx_description
1 polymer ?
#
loop_
_entity_poly.entity_id
_entity_poly.type
_entity_poly.pdbx_seq_one_letter_code
_entity_poly.pdbx_strand_id
1 'polypeptide(L)'
;IIGRLVGSEMCIRDRPLLYYALSNLIRAGVREVLFISQKKDISKFRKLFGSGKQLNMKFSYTFQKKQVGIPDAINIAKKFINKKPFVLALADNLFIGKSFTSTLKKVQSVKEGAAVLAVKTKYPSKSAVIEYDRQKNIKSIIEKPKNPKSNLTIPGLYFYDKDSISVVKNLKPSKRKELEIVDVHQSYLRKNLLKVFELKKDVQWFDTGDAEEMLEASNYIHKYQKKEKKLFGSIEMDSYLNGWITRKQLRTLINQMPNSKYKEKLSALA
;
A
#
# COMPACT_ATOMS: atom_id res chain seq x y z
N ILE A 1 6.71 -2.43 -4.40
CA ILE A 1 5.84 -3.23 -5.28
C ILE A 1 4.40 -2.79 -5.03
N ILE A 2 3.69 -2.39 -6.07
CA ILE A 2 2.26 -2.12 -6.01
C ILE A 2 1.57 -3.23 -6.80
N GLY A 3 0.85 -4.10 -6.11
CA GLY A 3 0.16 -5.25 -6.69
C GLY A 3 -1.37 -5.13 -6.64
N ARG A 4 -2.02 -5.88 -7.51
CA ARG A 4 -3.47 -6.06 -7.69
C ARG A 4 -4.24 -4.75 -7.89
N LEU A 5 -4.47 -4.42 -9.15
CA LEU A 5 -5.08 -3.17 -9.58
C LEU A 5 -6.40 -3.46 -10.32
N VAL A 6 -7.36 -4.11 -9.67
CA VAL A 6 -8.74 -4.11 -10.15
C VAL A 6 -9.38 -2.83 -9.64
N GLY A 7 -9.81 -1.95 -10.55
CA GLY A 7 -10.45 -0.68 -10.19
C GLY A 7 -9.54 0.48 -9.80
N SER A 8 -8.20 0.32 -9.87
CA SER A 8 -7.25 1.40 -9.54
C SER A 8 -7.30 2.62 -10.46
N GLU A 9 -8.01 2.52 -11.58
CA GLU A 9 -8.35 3.64 -12.48
C GLU A 9 -9.51 4.48 -11.91
N MET A 10 -10.24 3.95 -10.93
CA MET A 10 -11.32 4.68 -10.28
C MET A 10 -10.73 5.85 -9.51
N CYS A 11 -11.36 7.01 -9.67
CA CYS A 11 -10.97 8.21 -8.93
C CYS A 11 -11.71 8.23 -7.59
N ILE A 12 -10.97 8.47 -6.53
CA ILE A 12 -11.56 8.95 -5.28
C ILE A 12 -11.50 10.47 -5.33
N ARG A 13 -12.66 11.10 -5.44
CA ARG A 13 -12.87 12.54 -5.60
C ARG A 13 -12.28 13.08 -6.91
N ASP A 14 -11.01 13.48 -6.90
CA ASP A 14 -10.36 14.24 -7.96
C ASP A 14 -9.05 13.60 -8.44
N ARG A 15 -8.70 12.39 -7.94
CA ARG A 15 -7.45 11.67 -8.25
C ARG A 15 -7.65 10.17 -8.36
N PRO A 16 -6.86 9.49 -9.22
CA PRO A 16 -6.84 8.05 -9.27
C PRO A 16 -6.49 7.45 -7.89
N LEU A 17 -7.14 6.34 -7.54
CA LEU A 17 -6.92 5.62 -6.28
C LEU A 17 -5.43 5.34 -6.03
N LEU A 18 -4.71 4.99 -7.09
CA LEU A 18 -3.29 4.68 -7.04
C LEU A 18 -2.40 5.85 -6.55
N TYR A 19 -2.85 7.11 -6.70
CA TYR A 19 -2.16 8.27 -6.13
C TYR A 19 -2.03 8.18 -4.62
N TYR A 20 -3.06 7.67 -3.95
CA TYR A 20 -3.06 7.56 -2.49
C TYR A 20 -2.09 6.49 -1.99
N ALA A 21 -2.06 5.31 -2.65
CA ALA A 21 -1.11 4.27 -2.32
C ALA A 21 0.34 4.72 -2.59
N LEU A 22 0.58 5.37 -3.74
CA LEU A 22 1.90 5.90 -4.09
C LEU A 22 2.35 7.02 -3.16
N SER A 23 1.42 7.92 -2.77
CA SER A 23 1.66 8.96 -1.76
C SER A 23 2.18 8.38 -0.44
N ASN A 24 1.59 7.29 0.04
CA ASN A 24 2.06 6.62 1.24
C ASN A 24 3.49 6.09 1.10
N LEU A 25 3.84 5.51 -0.05
CA LEU A 25 5.20 5.05 -0.35
C LEU A 25 6.19 6.22 -0.43
N ILE A 26 5.81 7.33 -1.07
CA ILE A 26 6.63 8.56 -1.12
C ILE A 26 6.90 9.06 0.30
N ARG A 27 5.87 9.20 1.12
CA ARG A 27 5.98 9.63 2.53
C ARG A 27 6.82 8.68 3.37
N ALA A 28 6.88 7.41 2.99
CA ALA A 28 7.78 6.42 3.56
C ALA A 28 9.22 6.53 3.04
N GLY A 29 9.51 7.40 2.08
CA GLY A 29 10.85 7.56 1.52
C GLY A 29 11.21 6.59 0.40
N VAL A 30 10.24 5.84 -0.15
CA VAL A 30 10.46 4.89 -1.24
C VAL A 30 10.62 5.63 -2.56
N ARG A 31 11.77 5.44 -3.23
CA ARG A 31 12.08 6.10 -4.52
C ARG A 31 11.99 5.19 -5.75
N GLU A 32 12.07 3.89 -5.55
CA GLU A 32 11.97 2.92 -6.65
C GLU A 32 10.67 2.12 -6.50
N VAL A 33 9.82 2.14 -7.51
CA VAL A 33 8.52 1.45 -7.48
C VAL A 33 8.35 0.58 -8.71
N LEU A 34 7.95 -0.67 -8.49
CA LEU A 34 7.51 -1.57 -9.55
C LEU A 34 5.99 -1.71 -9.49
N PHE A 35 5.33 -1.30 -10.57
CA PHE A 35 3.90 -1.51 -10.75
C PHE A 35 3.66 -2.89 -11.38
N ILE A 36 2.83 -3.70 -10.71
CA ILE A 36 2.42 -5.02 -11.19
C ILE A 36 0.92 -5.03 -11.35
N SER A 37 0.42 -5.29 -12.56
CA SER A 37 -0.99 -5.31 -12.87
C SER A 37 -1.33 -6.34 -13.94
N GLN A 38 -2.55 -6.31 -14.45
CA GLN A 38 -2.90 -7.07 -15.66
C GLN A 38 -2.25 -6.45 -16.90
N LYS A 39 -1.95 -7.26 -17.89
CA LYS A 39 -1.28 -6.81 -19.14
C LYS A 39 -2.01 -5.63 -19.81
N LYS A 40 -3.36 -5.68 -19.82
CA LYS A 40 -4.21 -4.63 -20.44
C LYS A 40 -4.11 -3.25 -19.76
N ASP A 41 -3.72 -3.19 -18.47
CA ASP A 41 -3.74 -1.96 -17.68
C ASP A 41 -2.35 -1.29 -17.59
N ILE A 42 -1.28 -2.03 -17.86
CA ILE A 42 0.11 -1.52 -17.73
C ILE A 42 0.36 -0.28 -18.59
N SER A 43 -0.20 -0.24 -19.81
CA SER A 43 -0.05 0.91 -20.72
C SER A 43 -0.66 2.18 -20.12
N LYS A 44 -1.81 2.07 -19.45
CA LYS A 44 -2.50 3.17 -18.77
C LYS A 44 -1.67 3.72 -17.61
N PHE A 45 -1.09 2.84 -16.77
CA PHE A 45 -0.22 3.27 -15.67
C PHE A 45 1.06 3.93 -16.17
N ARG A 46 1.64 3.38 -17.24
CA ARG A 46 2.80 4.01 -17.88
C ARG A 46 2.47 5.40 -18.42
N LYS A 47 1.28 5.58 -19.01
CA LYS A 47 0.80 6.89 -19.49
C LYS A 47 0.57 7.85 -18.32
N LEU A 48 0.04 7.37 -17.18
CA LEU A 48 -0.28 8.20 -16.02
C LEU A 48 0.97 8.67 -15.24
N PHE A 49 1.95 7.77 -15.04
CA PHE A 49 3.08 8.03 -14.14
C PHE A 49 4.43 8.19 -14.86
N GLY A 50 4.53 7.81 -16.14
CA GLY A 50 5.76 7.88 -16.91
C GLY A 50 6.89 7.07 -16.29
N SER A 51 8.10 7.62 -16.30
CA SER A 51 9.29 7.01 -15.68
C SER A 51 9.48 7.36 -14.21
N GLY A 52 8.71 8.29 -13.66
CA GLY A 52 8.86 8.82 -12.31
C GLY A 52 9.91 9.93 -12.17
N LYS A 53 10.68 10.25 -13.21
CA LYS A 53 11.75 11.27 -13.18
C LYS A 53 11.23 12.63 -12.73
N GLN A 54 10.01 13.00 -13.10
CA GLN A 54 9.36 14.26 -12.73
C GLN A 54 9.16 14.41 -11.22
N LEU A 55 9.14 13.29 -10.47
CA LEU A 55 9.04 13.26 -9.01
C LEU A 55 10.38 12.89 -8.34
N ASN A 56 11.46 12.83 -9.11
CA ASN A 56 12.75 12.30 -8.69
C ASN A 56 12.65 10.86 -8.14
N MET A 57 11.84 10.05 -8.81
CA MET A 57 11.61 8.63 -8.56
C MET A 57 11.96 7.79 -9.79
N LYS A 58 11.99 6.46 -9.61
CA LYS A 58 12.16 5.49 -10.68
C LYS A 58 11.00 4.52 -10.69
N PHE A 59 10.23 4.54 -11.77
CA PHE A 59 9.10 3.66 -11.99
C PHE A 59 9.42 2.57 -13.00
N SER A 60 9.07 1.36 -12.65
CA SER A 60 9.15 0.17 -13.51
C SER A 60 7.77 -0.47 -13.60
N TYR A 61 7.52 -1.22 -14.67
CA TYR A 61 6.21 -1.77 -14.96
C TYR A 61 6.34 -3.21 -15.44
N THR A 62 5.54 -4.09 -14.88
CA THR A 62 5.42 -5.48 -15.31
C THR A 62 3.98 -5.97 -15.13
N PHE A 63 3.68 -7.17 -15.60
CA PHE A 63 2.33 -7.70 -15.48
C PHE A 63 2.34 -9.13 -14.93
N GLN A 64 1.28 -9.47 -14.24
CA GLN A 64 0.98 -10.80 -13.79
C GLN A 64 0.13 -11.51 -14.88
N LYS A 65 0.63 -12.64 -15.39
CA LYS A 65 -0.05 -13.38 -16.48
C LYS A 65 -1.36 -14.02 -16.02
N LYS A 66 -1.37 -14.57 -14.78
CA LYS A 66 -2.53 -15.21 -14.15
C LYS A 66 -2.66 -14.69 -12.72
N GLN A 67 -3.88 -14.47 -12.27
CA GLN A 67 -4.15 -14.06 -10.89
C GLN A 67 -4.14 -15.30 -9.98
N VAL A 68 -2.97 -15.67 -9.52
CA VAL A 68 -2.76 -16.83 -8.65
C VAL A 68 -2.49 -16.46 -7.18
N GLY A 69 -2.77 -15.22 -6.82
CA GLY A 69 -2.62 -14.70 -5.46
C GLY A 69 -1.57 -13.59 -5.34
N ILE A 70 -1.60 -12.88 -4.21
CA ILE A 70 -0.71 -11.75 -3.92
C ILE A 70 0.78 -12.17 -3.85
N PRO A 71 1.16 -13.32 -3.25
CA PRO A 71 2.56 -13.73 -3.18
C PRO A 71 3.27 -13.87 -4.53
N ASP A 72 2.55 -14.19 -5.61
CA ASP A 72 3.14 -14.29 -6.94
C ASP A 72 3.75 -12.96 -7.42
N ALA A 73 3.23 -11.82 -6.95
CA ALA A 73 3.82 -10.51 -7.22
C ALA A 73 5.27 -10.41 -6.69
N ILE A 74 5.59 -11.05 -5.57
CA ILE A 74 6.96 -11.13 -5.02
C ILE A 74 7.87 -11.93 -5.96
N ASN A 75 7.35 -13.03 -6.50
CA ASN A 75 8.06 -13.88 -7.46
C ASN A 75 8.37 -13.14 -8.77
N ILE A 76 7.37 -12.44 -9.31
CA ILE A 76 7.50 -11.58 -10.50
C ILE A 76 8.53 -10.47 -10.26
N ALA A 77 8.51 -9.87 -9.08
CA ALA A 77 9.39 -8.77 -8.70
C ALA A 77 10.82 -9.21 -8.33
N LYS A 78 11.17 -10.49 -8.35
CA LYS A 78 12.46 -11.02 -7.87
C LYS A 78 13.67 -10.26 -8.39
N LYS A 79 13.72 -9.96 -9.70
CA LYS A 79 14.83 -9.21 -10.29
C LYS A 79 14.87 -7.76 -9.83
N PHE A 80 13.70 -7.13 -9.62
CA PHE A 80 13.55 -5.78 -9.12
C PHE A 80 13.96 -5.67 -7.65
N ILE A 81 13.54 -6.62 -6.82
CA ILE A 81 13.88 -6.70 -5.38
C ILE A 81 15.40 -6.80 -5.19
N ASN A 82 16.10 -7.54 -6.06
CA ASN A 82 17.55 -7.66 -6.08
C ASN A 82 18.17 -7.88 -4.69
N LYS A 83 17.62 -8.83 -3.93
CA LYS A 83 18.06 -9.20 -2.58
C LYS A 83 17.99 -8.07 -1.52
N LYS A 84 17.24 -7.00 -1.76
CA LYS A 84 17.03 -5.91 -0.80
C LYS A 84 15.71 -6.09 -0.05
N PRO A 85 15.57 -5.52 1.15
CA PRO A 85 14.26 -5.37 1.78
C PRO A 85 13.33 -4.54 0.89
N PHE A 86 12.04 -4.85 0.93
CA PHE A 86 11.05 -4.15 0.10
C PHE A 86 9.70 -4.02 0.80
N VAL A 87 8.87 -3.17 0.26
CA VAL A 87 7.47 -2.97 0.64
C VAL A 87 6.58 -3.49 -0.47
N LEU A 88 5.57 -4.27 -0.12
CA LEU A 88 4.46 -4.68 -0.99
C LEU A 88 3.20 -3.95 -0.55
N ALA A 89 2.66 -3.09 -1.41
CA ALA A 89 1.45 -2.33 -1.16
C ALA A 89 0.32 -2.77 -2.11
N LEU A 90 -0.88 -2.95 -1.58
CA LEU A 90 -2.07 -3.13 -2.39
C LEU A 90 -2.65 -1.74 -2.70
N ALA A 91 -3.03 -1.52 -3.95
CA ALA A 91 -3.44 -0.20 -4.43
C ALA A 91 -4.80 0.26 -3.91
N ASP A 92 -5.63 -0.67 -3.48
CA ASP A 92 -6.95 -0.47 -2.91
C ASP A 92 -6.93 -0.19 -1.40
N ASN A 93 -5.78 -0.25 -0.76
CA ASN A 93 -5.64 -0.01 0.67
C ASN A 93 -5.23 1.44 0.96
N LEU A 94 -6.12 2.19 1.60
CA LEU A 94 -5.93 3.59 1.96
C LEU A 94 -5.65 3.73 3.45
N PHE A 95 -4.64 4.54 3.79
CA PHE A 95 -4.27 4.84 5.17
C PHE A 95 -4.24 6.36 5.36
N ILE A 96 -5.09 6.88 6.23
CA ILE A 96 -5.28 8.32 6.43
C ILE A 96 -5.11 8.66 7.91
N GLY A 97 -4.10 9.44 8.25
CA GLY A 97 -3.84 9.86 9.63
C GLY A 97 -2.49 10.56 9.78
N LYS A 98 -2.38 11.41 10.81
CA LYS A 98 -1.15 12.19 11.06
C LYS A 98 0.02 11.30 11.46
N SER A 99 -0.25 10.29 12.30
CA SER A 99 0.79 9.40 12.80
C SER A 99 1.21 8.30 11.82
N PHE A 100 0.54 8.17 10.66
CA PHE A 100 0.84 7.09 9.72
C PHE A 100 2.28 7.14 9.22
N THR A 101 2.79 8.32 8.83
CA THR A 101 4.18 8.49 8.36
C THR A 101 5.20 8.07 9.44
N SER A 102 4.95 8.40 10.70
CA SER A 102 5.84 7.98 11.80
C SER A 102 5.79 6.47 12.03
N THR A 103 4.63 5.85 11.85
CA THR A 103 4.47 4.39 11.88
C THR A 103 5.27 3.73 10.77
N LEU A 104 5.17 4.23 9.53
CA LEU A 104 5.94 3.72 8.39
C LEU A 104 7.45 3.76 8.62
N LYS A 105 7.96 4.87 9.18
CA LYS A 105 9.39 4.99 9.53
C LYS A 105 9.84 3.94 10.55
N LYS A 106 8.98 3.65 11.56
CA LYS A 106 9.26 2.59 12.54
C LYS A 106 9.27 1.20 11.90
N VAL A 107 8.31 0.93 11.02
CA VAL A 107 8.21 -0.38 10.34
C VAL A 107 9.43 -0.60 9.43
N GLN A 108 9.87 0.43 8.73
CA GLN A 108 11.05 0.36 7.85
C GLN A 108 12.38 0.15 8.60
N SER A 109 12.43 0.42 9.91
CA SER A 109 13.62 0.11 10.70
C SER A 109 13.82 -1.40 10.95
N VAL A 110 12.81 -2.23 10.62
CA VAL A 110 12.93 -3.69 10.66
C VAL A 110 13.74 -4.16 9.47
N LYS A 111 14.99 -4.58 9.71
CA LYS A 111 15.93 -4.97 8.64
C LYS A 111 15.84 -6.45 8.28
N GLU A 112 15.40 -7.28 9.21
CA GLU A 112 15.32 -8.74 9.06
C GLU A 112 13.90 -9.23 9.38
N GLY A 113 13.44 -10.21 8.63
CA GLY A 113 12.13 -10.80 8.78
C GLY A 113 11.05 -10.06 8.00
N ALA A 114 9.84 -10.14 8.53
CA ALA A 114 8.67 -9.46 8.00
C ALA A 114 8.06 -8.52 9.04
N ALA A 115 7.47 -7.43 8.56
CA ALA A 115 6.67 -6.55 9.39
C ALA A 115 5.34 -6.27 8.71
N VAL A 116 4.27 -6.33 9.48
CA VAL A 116 2.91 -6.06 9.05
C VAL A 116 2.26 -5.01 9.93
N LEU A 117 1.34 -4.27 9.37
CA LEU A 117 0.47 -3.38 10.11
C LEU A 117 -0.72 -4.17 10.65
N ALA A 118 -1.29 -3.70 11.75
CA ALA A 118 -2.53 -4.24 12.29
C ALA A 118 -3.49 -3.10 12.62
N VAL A 119 -4.77 -3.30 12.32
CA VAL A 119 -5.82 -2.31 12.54
C VAL A 119 -7.11 -3.00 12.99
N LYS A 120 -7.84 -2.36 13.90
CA LYS A 120 -9.18 -2.83 14.27
C LYS A 120 -10.20 -2.44 13.20
N THR A 121 -11.00 -3.40 12.77
CA THR A 121 -12.05 -3.19 11.77
C THR A 121 -13.40 -3.70 12.26
N LYS A 122 -14.48 -3.17 11.69
CA LYS A 122 -15.85 -3.66 11.86
C LYS A 122 -16.13 -4.93 11.05
N TYR A 123 -15.32 -5.21 10.03
CA TYR A 123 -15.51 -6.30 9.07
C TYR A 123 -14.31 -7.27 9.02
N PRO A 124 -13.96 -7.90 10.16
CA PRO A 124 -12.75 -8.73 10.24
C PRO A 124 -12.77 -9.94 9.30
N SER A 125 -13.95 -10.47 8.95
CA SER A 125 -14.08 -11.61 8.01
C SER A 125 -13.69 -11.29 6.56
N LYS A 126 -13.49 -10.00 6.22
CA LYS A 126 -13.05 -9.59 4.87
C LYS A 126 -11.53 -9.64 4.68
N SER A 127 -10.75 -9.76 5.75
CA SER A 127 -9.28 -9.63 5.74
C SER A 127 -8.60 -10.71 6.57
N ALA A 128 -7.27 -10.73 6.55
CA ALA A 128 -6.48 -11.56 7.46
C ALA A 128 -6.63 -11.09 8.91
N VAL A 129 -6.99 -11.98 9.82
CA VAL A 129 -7.24 -11.70 11.24
C VAL A 129 -6.11 -12.22 12.09
N ILE A 130 -5.63 -11.38 13.03
CA ILE A 130 -4.63 -11.74 14.04
C ILE A 130 -5.36 -12.12 15.34
N GLU A 131 -5.00 -13.26 15.89
CA GLU A 131 -5.42 -13.69 17.23
C GLU A 131 -4.21 -13.70 18.15
N TYR A 132 -4.37 -13.15 19.35
CA TYR A 132 -3.37 -13.21 20.42
C TYR A 132 -3.75 -14.24 21.49
N ASP A 133 -2.75 -14.83 22.13
CA ASP A 133 -2.93 -15.60 23.35
C ASP A 133 -3.07 -14.68 24.59
N ARG A 134 -3.23 -15.28 25.77
CA ARG A 134 -3.34 -14.55 27.05
C ARG A 134 -2.06 -13.80 27.41
N GLN A 135 -0.92 -14.23 26.89
CA GLN A 135 0.40 -13.63 27.11
C GLN A 135 0.72 -12.54 26.04
N LYS A 136 -0.24 -12.21 25.17
CA LYS A 136 -0.08 -11.26 24.04
C LYS A 136 0.92 -11.71 22.97
N ASN A 137 1.21 -13.00 22.84
CA ASN A 137 1.89 -13.53 21.69
C ASN A 137 0.89 -13.77 20.56
N ILE A 138 1.35 -13.70 19.30
CA ILE A 138 0.51 -14.01 18.14
C ILE A 138 0.23 -15.52 18.14
N LYS A 139 -1.02 -15.88 18.40
CA LYS A 139 -1.50 -17.25 18.39
C LYS A 139 -1.72 -17.77 16.98
N SER A 140 -2.38 -16.99 16.15
CA SER A 140 -2.72 -17.35 14.77
C SER A 140 -2.94 -16.12 13.88
N ILE A 141 -2.76 -16.33 12.58
CA ILE A 141 -3.16 -15.39 11.52
C ILE A 141 -3.99 -16.19 10.53
N ILE A 142 -5.24 -15.81 10.32
CA ILE A 142 -6.19 -16.58 9.50
C ILE A 142 -6.75 -15.68 8.41
N GLU A 143 -6.65 -16.13 7.14
CA GLU A 143 -7.20 -15.42 5.99
C GLU A 143 -8.72 -15.55 5.96
N LYS A 144 -9.41 -14.41 6.00
CA LYS A 144 -10.87 -14.28 5.84
C LYS A 144 -11.66 -15.34 6.62
N PRO A 145 -11.49 -15.41 7.96
CA PRO A 145 -12.18 -16.42 8.76
C PRO A 145 -13.71 -16.21 8.74
N LYS A 146 -14.47 -17.29 8.63
CA LYS A 146 -15.93 -17.22 8.71
C LYS A 146 -16.42 -16.72 10.09
N ASN A 147 -15.73 -17.16 11.15
CA ASN A 147 -16.04 -16.78 12.54
C ASN A 147 -14.77 -16.17 13.17
N PRO A 148 -14.50 -14.87 12.96
CA PRO A 148 -13.31 -14.22 13.49
C PRO A 148 -13.38 -14.11 15.02
N LYS A 149 -12.31 -14.50 15.71
CA LYS A 149 -12.18 -14.38 17.18
C LYS A 149 -11.56 -13.07 17.62
N SER A 150 -11.17 -12.23 16.68
CA SER A 150 -10.57 -10.92 16.88
C SER A 150 -11.07 -9.95 15.82
N ASN A 151 -11.07 -8.66 16.12
CA ASN A 151 -11.33 -7.62 15.15
C ASN A 151 -10.05 -6.94 14.64
N LEU A 152 -8.88 -7.48 14.98
CA LEU A 152 -7.58 -6.98 14.56
C LEU A 152 -7.16 -7.65 13.25
N THR A 153 -7.02 -6.85 12.19
CA THR A 153 -6.75 -7.34 10.84
C THR A 153 -5.44 -6.79 10.28
N ILE A 154 -4.90 -7.48 9.28
CA ILE A 154 -3.70 -7.07 8.56
C ILE A 154 -4.12 -6.39 7.25
N PRO A 155 -3.94 -5.07 7.11
CA PRO A 155 -4.19 -4.36 5.87
C PRO A 155 -3.10 -4.65 4.82
N GLY A 156 -3.40 -4.31 3.57
CA GLY A 156 -2.56 -4.62 2.41
C GLY A 156 -1.30 -3.77 2.26
N LEU A 157 -0.48 -3.70 3.30
CA LEU A 157 0.84 -3.05 3.27
C LEU A 157 1.84 -3.87 4.10
N TYR A 158 2.76 -4.54 3.42
CA TYR A 158 3.64 -5.54 3.98
C TYR A 158 5.09 -5.19 3.74
N PHE A 159 5.93 -5.42 4.73
CA PHE A 159 7.37 -5.18 4.69
C PHE A 159 8.11 -6.50 4.83
N TYR A 160 8.98 -6.80 3.89
CA TYR A 160 9.69 -8.06 3.83
C TYR A 160 11.17 -7.86 3.60
N ASP A 161 11.96 -8.74 4.15
CA ASP A 161 13.34 -8.94 3.76
C ASP A 161 13.45 -9.75 2.44
N LYS A 162 14.69 -9.95 1.99
CA LYS A 162 15.00 -10.73 0.77
C LYS A 162 14.53 -12.19 0.82
N ASP A 163 14.40 -12.78 2.01
CA ASP A 163 14.16 -14.22 2.19
C ASP A 163 12.70 -14.57 1.88
N SER A 164 11.81 -13.60 1.83
CA SER A 164 10.43 -13.78 1.37
C SER A 164 10.31 -14.38 -0.03
N ILE A 165 11.31 -14.15 -0.91
CA ILE A 165 11.36 -14.77 -2.25
C ILE A 165 11.46 -16.29 -2.14
N SER A 166 12.27 -16.77 -1.21
CA SER A 166 12.41 -18.22 -0.95
C SER A 166 11.17 -18.81 -0.29
N VAL A 167 10.53 -18.05 0.62
CA VAL A 167 9.27 -18.45 1.23
C VAL A 167 8.21 -18.63 0.15
N VAL A 168 8.01 -17.63 -0.72
CA VAL A 168 6.98 -17.67 -1.76
C VAL A 168 7.16 -18.82 -2.75
N LYS A 169 8.39 -19.19 -3.09
CA LYS A 169 8.66 -20.33 -3.98
C LYS A 169 8.16 -21.66 -3.44
N ASN A 170 8.08 -21.81 -2.12
CA ASN A 170 7.69 -23.03 -1.44
C ASN A 170 6.21 -23.05 -1.04
N LEU A 171 5.45 -21.99 -1.34
CA LEU A 171 4.02 -21.94 -1.06
C LEU A 171 3.24 -22.89 -1.96
N LYS A 172 2.18 -23.46 -1.40
CA LYS A 172 1.19 -24.27 -2.12
C LYS A 172 -0.11 -23.48 -2.21
N PRO A 173 -0.86 -23.61 -3.32
CA PRO A 173 -2.18 -22.99 -3.43
C PRO A 173 -3.13 -23.48 -2.33
N SER A 174 -3.93 -22.58 -1.80
CA SER A 174 -4.99 -22.87 -0.84
C SER A 174 -6.18 -23.59 -1.50
N LYS A 175 -7.20 -23.91 -0.70
CA LYS A 175 -8.50 -24.42 -1.20
C LYS A 175 -9.15 -23.49 -2.23
N ARG A 176 -8.80 -22.19 -2.21
CA ARG A 176 -9.26 -21.20 -3.19
C ARG A 176 -8.44 -21.20 -4.48
N LYS A 177 -7.49 -22.12 -4.62
CA LYS A 177 -6.53 -22.22 -5.75
C LYS A 177 -5.65 -20.95 -5.89
N GLU A 178 -5.44 -20.21 -4.81
CA GLU A 178 -4.60 -19.01 -4.76
C GLU A 178 -3.45 -19.22 -3.76
N LEU A 179 -2.31 -18.57 -4.02
CA LEU A 179 -1.26 -18.39 -3.03
C LEU A 179 -1.71 -17.32 -2.04
N GLU A 180 -1.72 -17.66 -0.75
CA GLU A 180 -2.20 -16.75 0.29
C GLU A 180 -1.03 -15.97 0.89
N ILE A 181 -1.23 -14.64 1.06
CA ILE A 181 -0.22 -13.81 1.70
C ILE A 181 -0.04 -14.16 3.18
N VAL A 182 -1.08 -14.66 3.81
CA VAL A 182 -1.05 -15.14 5.20
C VAL A 182 -0.06 -16.28 5.38
N ASP A 183 0.13 -17.16 4.39
CA ASP A 183 1.09 -18.26 4.47
C ASP A 183 2.53 -17.73 4.51
N VAL A 184 2.79 -16.60 3.84
CA VAL A 184 4.06 -15.89 3.98
C VAL A 184 4.24 -15.38 5.42
N HIS A 185 3.21 -14.71 5.97
CA HIS A 185 3.25 -14.22 7.36
C HIS A 185 3.44 -15.35 8.36
N GLN A 186 2.72 -16.47 8.21
CA GLN A 186 2.86 -17.65 9.06
C GLN A 186 4.26 -18.27 8.99
N SER A 187 4.89 -18.24 7.80
CA SER A 187 6.27 -18.73 7.65
C SER A 187 7.25 -17.91 8.48
N TYR A 188 7.10 -16.57 8.51
CA TYR A 188 7.90 -15.70 9.36
C TYR A 188 7.54 -15.83 10.85
N LEU A 189 6.25 -16.01 11.17
CA LEU A 189 5.79 -16.21 12.54
C LEU A 189 6.42 -17.47 13.18
N ARG A 190 6.43 -18.59 12.45
CA ARG A 190 7.08 -19.83 12.91
C ARG A 190 8.59 -19.69 13.19
N LYS A 191 9.24 -18.73 12.57
CA LYS A 191 10.66 -18.42 12.77
C LYS A 191 10.90 -17.32 13.82
N ASN A 192 9.84 -16.80 14.47
CA ASN A 192 9.90 -15.64 15.35
C ASN A 192 10.45 -14.36 14.66
N LEU A 193 10.24 -14.24 13.35
CA LEU A 193 10.72 -13.13 12.51
C LEU A 193 9.58 -12.25 11.98
N LEU A 194 8.34 -12.38 12.49
CA LEU A 194 7.22 -11.53 12.16
C LEU A 194 7.01 -10.46 13.25
N LYS A 195 7.07 -9.19 12.86
CA LYS A 195 6.73 -8.05 13.74
C LYS A 195 5.39 -7.46 13.33
N VAL A 196 4.54 -7.16 14.32
CA VAL A 196 3.23 -6.53 14.11
C VAL A 196 3.25 -5.13 14.71
N PHE A 197 2.81 -4.14 13.92
CA PHE A 197 2.70 -2.75 14.34
C PHE A 197 1.24 -2.31 14.29
N GLU A 198 0.62 -2.16 15.44
CA GLU A 198 -0.74 -1.64 15.51
C GLU A 198 -0.78 -0.17 15.09
N LEU A 199 -1.74 0.15 14.22
CA LEU A 199 -2.00 1.53 13.81
C LEU A 199 -2.57 2.32 14.99
N LYS A 200 -2.13 3.57 15.13
CA LYS A 200 -2.67 4.47 16.15
C LYS A 200 -4.11 4.84 15.81
N LYS A 201 -4.88 5.21 16.83
CA LYS A 201 -6.32 5.54 16.72
C LYS A 201 -6.65 6.67 15.74
N ASP A 202 -5.68 7.57 15.45
CA ASP A 202 -5.84 8.65 14.47
C ASP A 202 -5.66 8.20 13.03
N VAL A 203 -5.23 6.94 12.80
CA VAL A 203 -5.10 6.38 11.45
C VAL A 203 -6.33 5.56 11.11
N GLN A 204 -7.04 5.99 10.08
CA GLN A 204 -8.13 5.22 9.47
C GLN A 204 -7.58 4.42 8.28
N TRP A 205 -8.07 3.21 8.16
CA TRP A 205 -7.80 2.32 7.03
C TRP A 205 -9.10 1.98 6.32
N PHE A 206 -9.05 1.93 5.00
CA PHE A 206 -10.16 1.56 4.11
C PHE A 206 -9.66 0.55 3.08
N ASP A 207 -10.42 -0.51 2.88
CA ASP A 207 -10.26 -1.45 1.76
C ASP A 207 -11.23 -1.03 0.65
N THR A 208 -10.76 -0.23 -0.30
CA THR A 208 -11.59 0.35 -1.35
C THR A 208 -11.91 -0.61 -2.51
N GLY A 209 -11.63 -1.89 -2.34
CA GLY A 209 -12.13 -2.95 -3.22
C GLY A 209 -13.64 -3.16 -3.15
N ASP A 210 -14.30 -2.60 -2.12
CA ASP A 210 -15.72 -2.59 -1.90
C ASP A 210 -16.32 -1.20 -2.19
N ALA A 211 -17.46 -1.13 -2.85
CA ALA A 211 -18.08 0.15 -3.26
C ALA A 211 -18.51 1.01 -2.06
N GLU A 212 -19.01 0.39 -1.00
CA GLU A 212 -19.43 1.10 0.22
C GLU A 212 -18.21 1.68 0.94
N GLU A 213 -17.16 0.88 1.12
CA GLU A 213 -15.91 1.33 1.73
C GLU A 213 -15.22 2.43 0.90
N MET A 214 -15.35 2.39 -0.43
CA MET A 214 -14.87 3.46 -1.31
C MET A 214 -15.63 4.77 -1.06
N LEU A 215 -16.94 4.73 -0.91
CA LEU A 215 -17.75 5.90 -0.59
C LEU A 215 -17.40 6.47 0.79
N GLU A 216 -17.26 5.60 1.79
CA GLU A 216 -16.82 5.99 3.14
C GLU A 216 -15.44 6.65 3.11
N ALA A 217 -14.47 6.07 2.38
CA ALA A 217 -13.14 6.62 2.20
C ALA A 217 -13.17 8.00 1.54
N SER A 218 -13.99 8.16 0.48
CA SER A 218 -14.16 9.43 -0.21
C SER A 218 -14.69 10.53 0.71
N ASN A 219 -15.72 10.22 1.50
CA ASN A 219 -16.31 11.13 2.49
C ASN A 219 -15.31 11.47 3.60
N TYR A 220 -14.57 10.48 4.08
CA TYR A 220 -13.55 10.69 5.11
C TYR A 220 -12.42 11.59 4.60
N ILE A 221 -11.89 11.33 3.40
CA ILE A 221 -10.87 12.18 2.77
C ILE A 221 -11.36 13.61 2.64
N HIS A 222 -12.62 13.81 2.25
CA HIS A 222 -13.21 15.15 2.14
C HIS A 222 -13.15 15.89 3.47
N LYS A 223 -13.67 15.28 4.53
CA LYS A 223 -13.69 15.86 5.89
C LYS A 223 -12.28 16.10 6.41
N TYR A 224 -11.39 15.12 6.22
CA TYR A 224 -10.00 15.20 6.65
C TYR A 224 -9.25 16.36 5.98
N GLN A 225 -9.32 16.48 4.65
CA GLN A 225 -8.65 17.55 3.92
C GLN A 225 -9.20 18.96 4.29
N LYS A 226 -10.53 19.07 4.52
CA LYS A 226 -11.16 20.31 4.97
C LYS A 226 -10.67 20.72 6.36
N LYS A 227 -10.60 19.76 7.30
CA LYS A 227 -10.13 19.99 8.67
C LYS A 227 -8.65 20.34 8.72
N GLU A 228 -7.81 19.60 8.02
CA GLU A 228 -6.35 19.73 8.09
C GLU A 228 -5.80 20.81 7.12
N LYS A 229 -6.63 21.36 6.24
CA LYS A 229 -6.23 22.32 5.17
C LYS A 229 -5.04 21.81 4.34
N LYS A 230 -4.96 20.48 4.13
CA LYS A 230 -3.87 19.79 3.41
C LYS A 230 -4.44 18.89 2.34
N LEU A 231 -3.71 18.72 1.25
CA LEU A 231 -3.99 17.67 0.28
C LEU A 231 -3.49 16.33 0.82
N PHE A 232 -4.32 15.31 0.67
CA PHE A 232 -3.96 13.94 0.98
C PHE A 232 -3.90 13.13 -0.32
N GLY A 233 -2.87 12.30 -0.50
CA GLY A 233 -2.67 11.55 -1.73
C GLY A 233 -2.17 12.41 -2.91
N SER A 234 -1.37 13.45 -2.64
CA SER A 234 -0.74 14.28 -3.66
C SER A 234 0.72 13.86 -3.80
N ILE A 235 1.02 13.10 -4.86
CA ILE A 235 2.37 12.58 -5.11
C ILE A 235 3.37 13.70 -5.40
N GLU A 236 2.94 14.78 -6.00
CA GLU A 236 3.77 15.95 -6.31
C GLU A 236 4.12 16.72 -5.03
N MET A 237 3.10 16.99 -4.20
CA MET A 237 3.30 17.67 -2.91
C MET A 237 4.14 16.81 -1.97
N ASP A 238 3.88 15.50 -1.88
CA ASP A 238 4.65 14.61 -1.02
C ASP A 238 6.13 14.50 -1.47
N SER A 239 6.40 14.52 -2.78
CA SER A 239 7.76 14.56 -3.31
C SER A 239 8.46 15.88 -2.98
N TYR A 240 7.73 17.01 -3.03
CA TYR A 240 8.25 18.30 -2.60
C TYR A 240 8.55 18.34 -1.09
N LEU A 241 7.61 17.89 -0.26
CA LEU A 241 7.77 17.85 1.19
C LEU A 241 8.91 16.93 1.66
N ASN A 242 9.22 15.89 0.88
CA ASN A 242 10.39 15.05 1.10
C ASN A 242 11.72 15.66 0.58
N GLY A 243 11.67 16.85 -0.02
CA GLY A 243 12.84 17.49 -0.60
C GLY A 243 13.37 16.82 -1.87
N TRP A 244 12.54 15.99 -2.55
CA TRP A 244 12.96 15.29 -3.77
C TRP A 244 12.87 16.16 -5.00
N ILE A 245 11.92 17.09 -5.03
CA ILE A 245 11.78 18.11 -6.05
C ILE A 245 11.78 19.50 -5.42
N THR A 246 12.26 20.47 -6.17
CA THR A 246 12.26 21.90 -5.76
C THR A 246 10.89 22.53 -5.94
N ARG A 247 10.64 23.68 -5.31
CA ARG A 247 9.41 24.46 -5.51
C ARG A 247 9.21 24.87 -6.98
N LYS A 248 10.30 25.19 -7.70
CA LYS A 248 10.26 25.48 -9.13
C LYS A 248 9.77 24.28 -9.94
N GLN A 249 10.31 23.07 -9.64
CA GLN A 249 9.87 21.83 -10.31
C GLN A 249 8.40 21.51 -9.98
N LEU A 250 7.97 21.68 -8.73
CA LEU A 250 6.56 21.50 -8.34
C LEU A 250 5.64 22.42 -9.16
N ARG A 251 5.97 23.72 -9.27
CA ARG A 251 5.21 24.68 -10.08
C ARG A 251 5.19 24.31 -11.55
N THR A 252 6.30 23.82 -12.11
CA THR A 252 6.34 23.33 -13.50
C THR A 252 5.37 22.16 -13.70
N LEU A 253 5.35 21.18 -12.78
CA LEU A 253 4.41 20.05 -12.83
C LEU A 253 2.96 20.54 -12.77
N ILE A 254 2.64 21.46 -11.87
CA ILE A 254 1.29 22.03 -11.74
C ILE A 254 0.84 22.71 -13.04
N ASN A 255 1.71 23.49 -13.66
CA ASN A 255 1.38 24.19 -14.90
C ASN A 255 1.07 23.23 -16.06
N GLN A 256 1.73 22.06 -16.09
CA GLN A 256 1.51 21.01 -17.10
C GLN A 256 0.23 20.18 -16.86
N MET A 257 -0.38 20.28 -15.67
CA MET A 257 -1.62 19.55 -15.37
C MET A 257 -2.81 20.14 -16.14
N PRO A 258 -3.77 19.30 -16.56
CA PRO A 258 -5.05 19.79 -17.07
C PRO A 258 -5.80 20.56 -15.98
N ASN A 259 -6.65 21.49 -16.40
CA ASN A 259 -7.48 22.27 -15.47
C ASN A 259 -8.39 21.32 -14.68
N SER A 260 -8.30 21.39 -13.36
CA SER A 260 -9.04 20.52 -12.45
C SER A 260 -9.04 21.10 -11.03
N LYS A 261 -9.99 20.67 -10.21
CA LYS A 261 -10.02 21.02 -8.78
C LYS A 261 -8.76 20.56 -8.03
N TYR A 262 -8.11 19.51 -8.51
CA TYR A 262 -6.84 19.07 -7.96
C TYR A 262 -5.73 20.09 -8.22
N LYS A 263 -5.59 20.52 -9.48
CA LYS A 263 -4.61 21.55 -9.87
C LYS A 263 -4.81 22.85 -9.08
N GLU A 264 -6.06 23.34 -8.97
CA GLU A 264 -6.38 24.56 -8.22
C GLU A 264 -5.92 24.46 -6.75
N LYS A 265 -6.26 23.36 -6.08
CA LYS A 265 -5.86 23.15 -4.68
C LYS A 265 -4.35 22.98 -4.51
N LEU A 266 -3.70 22.28 -5.44
CA LEU A 266 -2.25 22.09 -5.39
C LEU A 266 -1.53 23.42 -5.63
N SER A 267 -2.02 24.26 -6.56
CA SER A 267 -1.50 25.60 -6.81
C SER A 267 -1.61 26.51 -5.58
N ALA A 268 -2.71 26.42 -4.85
CA ALA A 268 -2.91 27.23 -3.64
C ALA A 268 -1.96 26.83 -2.48
N LEU A 269 -1.36 25.65 -2.52
CA LEU A 269 -0.44 25.14 -1.49
C LEU A 269 1.04 25.22 -1.90
N ALA A 270 1.35 25.45 -3.19
CA ALA A 270 2.69 25.49 -3.78
C ALA A 270 3.26 26.92 -3.86
#